data_0505c24fdc00acb9c8cf6a8be37b214d
#
_entry.id   0505c24fdc00acb9c8cf6a8be37b214d
#
_cell.length_a   1.000
_cell.length_b   1.000
_cell.length_c   1.000
_cell.angle_alpha   90.00
_cell.angle_beta   90.00
_cell.angle_gamma   90.00
#
_symmetry.space_group_name_H-M   'P 1'
#
loop_
_entity.id
_entity.type
_entity.pdbx_description
1 polymer ?
#
loop_
_entity_poly.entity_id
_entity_poly.type
_entity_poly.pdbx_seq_one_letter_code
_entity_poly.pdbx_strand_id
1 'polypeptide(L)'
;MELFNNYSTAWLLGLALALLATXXXXXXXXXXXXVGGGIVIVPVLYHLFTLLGVDESVRMHVTVGTSLATIIPTSIMSSRAHRKRGSLDMALLKKLMPSVVVGVLVGSVLSGFLSGQVLTAVFAVMALLVAINMAFKRDGFSLGDGLPGPVGTSLIGGAIGGISTLMGIGGGTLSVPILNAFRTPMHTAVGTGATLGMVISLPGALGFLINGLGVPNLPPASVGYVNLLGMALIVPATMVTTAWGARLAHAIDARRLRQVFALFXXXXHVAARVV
;
A
#
# COMPACT_ATOMS: atom_id res chain seq x y z
N MET A 1 -10.23 4.27 27.47
CA MET A 1 -11.67 4.05 27.61
C MET A 1 -12.51 5.33 27.50
N GLU A 2 -11.97 6.48 27.87
CA GLU A 2 -12.69 7.77 27.81
C GLU A 2 -13.00 8.26 26.38
N LEU A 3 -12.17 7.89 25.41
CA LEU A 3 -12.34 8.31 24.01
C LEU A 3 -13.65 7.77 23.36
N PHE A 4 -14.18 6.68 23.88
CA PHE A 4 -15.41 6.09 23.32
C PHE A 4 -16.70 6.55 24.04
N ASN A 5 -16.56 7.20 25.19
CA ASN A 5 -17.71 7.61 26.00
C ASN A 5 -18.43 8.86 25.46
N ASN A 6 -17.78 9.59 24.55
CA ASN A 6 -18.32 10.86 24.01
C ASN A 6 -19.07 10.69 22.68
N TYR A 7 -19.08 9.47 22.11
CA TYR A 7 -19.77 9.23 20.84
C TYR A 7 -20.87 8.20 21.03
N SER A 8 -22.04 8.47 20.49
CA SER A 8 -23.14 7.51 20.54
C SER A 8 -22.71 6.22 19.83
N THR A 9 -23.17 5.07 20.35
CA THR A 9 -22.91 3.75 19.76
C THR A 9 -23.33 3.73 18.29
N ALA A 10 -24.41 4.44 17.95
CA ALA A 10 -24.90 4.56 16.56
C ALA A 10 -23.88 5.29 15.67
N TRP A 11 -23.22 6.32 16.20
CA TRP A 11 -22.19 7.08 15.45
C TRP A 11 -20.94 6.22 15.22
N LEU A 12 -20.50 5.47 16.23
CA LEU A 12 -19.36 4.56 16.12
C LEU A 12 -19.65 3.42 15.14
N LEU A 13 -20.87 2.88 15.18
CA LEU A 13 -21.33 1.85 14.22
C LEU A 13 -21.43 2.42 12.81
N GLY A 14 -21.96 3.62 12.67
CA GLY A 14 -22.03 4.32 11.38
C GLY A 14 -20.65 4.56 10.78
N LEU A 15 -19.70 5.01 11.60
CA LEU A 15 -18.31 5.22 11.20
C LEU A 15 -17.67 3.88 10.78
N ALA A 16 -17.85 2.84 11.57
CA ALA A 16 -17.31 1.50 11.28
C ALA A 16 -17.90 0.94 9.97
N LEU A 17 -19.20 1.13 9.74
CA LEU A 17 -19.88 0.71 8.51
C LEU A 17 -19.39 1.52 7.29
N ALA A 18 -19.23 2.83 7.46
CA ALA A 18 -18.71 3.71 6.40
C ALA A 18 -17.27 3.32 6.03
N LEU A 19 -16.45 3.02 7.03
CA LEU A 19 -15.07 2.56 6.83
C LEU A 19 -15.02 1.19 6.14
N LEU A 20 -15.87 0.28 6.57
CA LEU A 20 -16.00 -1.04 5.95
C LEU A 20 -16.47 -0.91 4.49
N ALA A 21 -17.45 -0.08 4.24
CA ALA A 21 -17.96 0.21 2.89
C ALA A 21 -16.87 0.85 2.00
N THR A 22 -16.18 1.78 2.58
CA THR A 22 -15.05 2.44 1.89
C THR A 22 -13.93 1.43 1.59
N UNK A 23 -13.68 0.81 2.43
CA UNK A 23 -12.65 -0.17 2.29
C UNK A 23 -13.07 -1.25 1.35
N UNK A 24 -14.16 -1.55 1.34
CA UNK A 24 -14.67 -2.52 0.46
C UNK A 24 -14.79 -2.04 -0.98
N UNK A 25 -14.96 -0.93 -1.10
CA UNK A 25 -14.99 -0.34 -2.38
C UNK A 25 -13.63 -0.07 -2.94
N UNK A 26 -12.93 0.28 -2.11
CA UNK A 26 -11.58 0.60 -2.47
C UNK A 26 -10.72 -0.63 -2.64
N UNK A 27 -10.93 -1.41 -1.97
CA UNK A 27 -10.21 -2.63 -2.13
C UNK A 27 -10.62 -3.37 -3.36
N UNK A 28 -11.64 -3.19 -3.70
CA UNK A 28 -12.08 -3.78 -4.89
C UNK A 28 -11.48 -3.15 -6.12
N UNK A 29 -11.24 -2.02 -5.87
CA UNK A 29 -10.54 -1.30 -6.88
C UNK A 29 -9.05 -1.53 -6.82
N UNK A 30 -8.59 -1.54 -5.79
CA UNK A 30 -7.20 -1.79 -5.60
C UNK A 30 -6.82 -3.24 -5.79
N UNK A 31 -7.65 -3.87 -5.56
CA UNK A 31 -7.40 -5.27 -5.82
C UNK A 31 -7.52 -5.65 -7.27
N UNK A 32 -8.11 -4.90 -7.75
CA UNK A 32 -8.24 -5.05 -9.15
C UNK A 32 -7.00 -4.76 -9.88
N UNK A 33 -6.41 -4.00 -9.28
CA UNK A 33 -5.19 -3.70 -9.82
C UNK A 33 -4.13 -4.57 -9.23
N UNK A 34 -4.40 -5.11 -8.39
CA UNK A 34 -3.52 -5.79 -7.81
C UNK A 34 -2.52 -5.07 -7.19
N VAL A 35 -2.76 -4.05 -6.83
CA VAL A 35 -1.81 -3.04 -6.39
C VAL A 35 -1.56 -3.10 -4.88
N GLY A 36 -2.14 -4.11 -4.22
CA GLY A 36 -1.86 -4.39 -2.81
C GLY A 36 -2.61 -3.54 -1.78
N GLY A 37 -3.54 -2.72 -2.24
CA GLY A 37 -4.49 -2.01 -1.36
C GLY A 37 -3.93 -0.85 -0.54
N GLY A 38 -2.64 -0.76 -0.29
CA GLY A 38 -2.04 0.26 0.62
C GLY A 38 -2.30 1.69 0.21
N ILE A 39 -2.36 1.96 -1.09
CA ILE A 39 -2.63 3.31 -1.59
C ILE A 39 -4.03 3.80 -1.19
N VAL A 40 -4.92 2.88 -0.87
CA VAL A 40 -6.29 3.17 -0.35
C VAL A 40 -6.30 3.14 1.17
N ILE A 41 -5.65 2.15 1.74
CA ILE A 41 -5.66 1.90 3.19
C ILE A 41 -5.05 3.10 3.94
N VAL A 42 -3.95 3.66 3.42
CA VAL A 42 -3.25 4.77 4.10
C VAL A 42 -4.14 6.01 4.23
N PRO A 43 -4.76 6.55 3.16
CA PRO A 43 -5.68 7.68 3.35
C PRO A 43 -6.87 7.36 4.25
N VAL A 44 -7.45 6.16 4.12
CA VAL A 44 -8.60 5.75 4.95
C VAL A 44 -8.20 5.70 6.43
N LEU A 45 -7.07 5.05 6.75
CA LEU A 45 -6.56 5.01 8.14
C LEU A 45 -6.20 6.39 8.66
N TYR A 46 -5.56 7.23 7.82
CA TYR A 46 -5.18 8.58 8.21
C TYR A 46 -6.41 9.41 8.61
N HIS A 47 -7.47 9.37 7.78
CA HIS A 47 -8.72 10.07 8.10
C HIS A 47 -9.39 9.48 9.34
N LEU A 48 -9.42 8.16 9.47
CA LEU A 48 -9.95 7.49 10.66
C LEU A 48 -9.22 7.98 11.92
N PHE A 49 -7.90 7.96 11.92
CA PHE A 49 -7.09 8.38 13.06
C PHE A 49 -7.23 9.89 13.34
N THR A 50 -7.46 10.70 12.30
CA THR A 50 -7.77 12.14 12.46
C THR A 50 -9.11 12.32 13.18
N LEU A 51 -10.15 11.62 12.75
CA LEU A 51 -11.48 11.66 13.36
C LEU A 51 -11.49 11.15 14.80
N LEU A 52 -10.63 10.17 15.11
CA LEU A 52 -10.47 9.61 16.45
C LEU A 52 -9.58 10.49 17.36
N GLY A 53 -9.08 11.61 16.84
CA GLY A 53 -8.25 12.55 17.63
C GLY A 53 -6.85 12.03 17.92
N VAL A 54 -6.31 11.12 17.11
CA VAL A 54 -4.94 10.63 17.28
C VAL A 54 -3.97 11.79 17.08
N ASP A 55 -3.00 11.91 17.97
CA ASP A 55 -1.99 12.98 17.97
C ASP A 55 -1.30 13.07 16.60
N GLU A 56 -1.23 14.29 16.06
CA GLU A 56 -0.63 14.57 14.74
C GLU A 56 0.82 14.08 14.64
N SER A 57 1.57 14.16 15.75
CA SER A 57 2.98 13.77 15.79
C SER A 57 3.20 12.28 15.46
N VAL A 58 2.23 11.42 15.80
CA VAL A 58 2.33 9.96 15.58
C VAL A 58 1.36 9.45 14.51
N ARG A 59 0.36 10.24 14.13
CA ARG A 59 -0.76 9.83 13.25
C ARG A 59 -0.28 9.15 11.98
N MET A 60 0.63 9.79 11.23
CA MET A 60 1.09 9.24 9.94
C MET A 60 1.94 7.97 10.16
N HIS A 61 2.76 7.92 11.19
CA HIS A 61 3.55 6.72 11.52
C HIS A 61 2.65 5.52 11.84
N VAL A 62 1.62 5.74 12.69
CA VAL A 62 0.66 4.68 13.04
C VAL A 62 -0.14 4.25 11.79
N THR A 63 -0.48 5.21 10.93
CA THR A 63 -1.17 4.93 9.66
C THR A 63 -0.33 4.00 8.77
N VAL A 64 0.93 4.37 8.53
CA VAL A 64 1.85 3.62 7.67
C VAL A 64 2.13 2.23 8.24
N GLY A 65 2.49 2.16 9.54
CA GLY A 65 2.79 0.89 10.22
C GLY A 65 1.59 -0.07 10.20
N THR A 66 0.39 0.46 10.51
CA THR A 66 -0.85 -0.33 10.49
C THR A 66 -1.17 -0.80 9.06
N SER A 67 -1.00 0.08 8.07
CA SER A 67 -1.20 -0.28 6.66
C SER A 67 -0.28 -1.43 6.24
N LEU A 68 1.03 -1.33 6.53
CA LEU A 68 1.99 -2.41 6.23
C LEU A 68 1.57 -3.73 6.89
N ALA A 69 1.14 -3.69 8.15
CA ALA A 69 0.69 -4.88 8.87
C ALA A 69 -0.55 -5.51 8.20
N THR A 70 -1.51 -4.69 7.74
CA THR A 70 -2.72 -5.18 7.04
C THR A 70 -2.39 -5.78 5.68
N ILE A 71 -1.31 -5.33 5.04
CA ILE A 71 -0.87 -5.85 3.73
C ILE A 71 -0.31 -7.28 3.85
N ILE A 72 0.22 -7.68 5.01
CA ILE A 72 0.82 -9.03 5.18
C ILE A 72 -0.17 -10.14 4.78
N PRO A 73 -1.34 -10.30 5.43
CA PRO A 73 -2.26 -11.37 5.06
C PRO A 73 -2.82 -11.20 3.63
N THR A 74 -3.08 -9.97 3.20
CA THR A 74 -3.63 -9.73 1.87
C THR A 74 -2.64 -10.04 0.75
N SER A 75 -1.34 -9.72 0.95
CA SER A 75 -0.31 -10.04 -0.03
C SER A 75 -0.01 -11.56 -0.10
N ILE A 76 -0.12 -12.27 1.03
CA ILE A 76 0.00 -13.75 1.04
C ILE A 76 -1.12 -14.35 0.17
N MET A 77 -2.37 -13.91 0.37
CA MET A 77 -3.52 -14.39 -0.43
C MET A 77 -3.34 -14.05 -1.91
N SER A 78 -2.98 -12.81 -2.20
CA SER A 78 -2.81 -12.31 -3.57
C SER A 78 -1.67 -13.06 -4.29
N SER A 79 -0.52 -13.21 -3.61
CA SER A 79 0.64 -13.94 -4.13
C SER A 79 0.29 -15.41 -4.48
N ARG A 80 -0.44 -16.07 -3.58
CA ARG A 80 -0.90 -17.45 -3.82
C ARG A 80 -1.83 -17.54 -5.03
N ALA A 81 -2.76 -16.58 -5.16
CA ALA A 81 -3.70 -16.54 -6.28
C ALA A 81 -2.97 -16.32 -7.62
N HIS A 82 -2.01 -15.40 -7.66
CA HIS A 82 -1.22 -15.11 -8.86
C HIS A 82 -0.28 -16.27 -9.21
N ARG A 83 0.29 -16.93 -8.21
CA ARG A 83 1.13 -18.11 -8.41
C ARG A 83 0.33 -19.26 -9.07
N LYS A 84 -0.90 -19.52 -8.58
CA LYS A 84 -1.79 -20.55 -9.15
C LYS A 84 -2.16 -20.26 -10.61
N ARG A 85 -2.19 -18.99 -11.00
CA ARG A 85 -2.53 -18.56 -12.37
C ARG A 85 -1.31 -18.41 -13.28
N GLY A 86 -0.09 -18.72 -12.79
CA GLY A 86 1.14 -18.65 -13.58
C GLY A 86 1.57 -17.22 -13.91
N SER A 87 1.03 -16.21 -13.23
CA SER A 87 1.38 -14.81 -13.49
C SER A 87 2.56 -14.30 -12.64
N LEU A 88 3.11 -15.15 -11.75
CA LEU A 88 4.29 -14.83 -10.95
C LEU A 88 5.57 -15.25 -11.69
N ASP A 89 6.43 -14.29 -11.99
CA ASP A 89 7.77 -14.57 -12.53
C ASP A 89 8.77 -14.73 -11.37
N MET A 90 9.13 -15.95 -11.09
CA MET A 90 10.03 -16.28 -9.97
C MET A 90 11.47 -15.82 -10.23
N ALA A 91 11.92 -15.79 -11.49
CA ALA A 91 13.26 -15.32 -11.85
C ALA A 91 13.37 -13.80 -11.61
N LEU A 92 12.37 -13.07 -12.07
CA LEU A 92 12.25 -11.62 -11.85
C LEU A 92 12.17 -11.28 -10.36
N LEU A 93 11.35 -12.05 -9.62
CA LEU A 93 11.21 -11.88 -8.17
C LEU A 93 12.55 -12.07 -7.45
N LYS A 94 13.25 -13.16 -7.73
CA LYS A 94 14.57 -13.46 -7.12
C LYS A 94 15.61 -12.39 -7.44
N LYS A 95 15.54 -11.82 -8.64
CA LYS A 95 16.46 -10.76 -9.09
C LYS A 95 16.24 -9.44 -8.31
N LEU A 96 14.98 -9.10 -8.02
CA LEU A 96 14.61 -7.85 -7.31
C LEU A 96 14.67 -7.98 -5.78
N MET A 97 14.36 -9.17 -5.25
CA MET A 97 14.11 -9.38 -3.82
C MET A 97 15.26 -8.89 -2.91
N PRO A 98 16.55 -9.18 -3.18
CA PRO A 98 17.62 -8.72 -2.28
C PRO A 98 17.67 -7.20 -2.16
N SER A 99 17.61 -6.48 -3.27
CA SER A 99 17.66 -5.00 -3.26
C SER A 99 16.38 -4.40 -2.68
N VAL A 100 15.23 -5.03 -2.90
CA VAL A 100 13.95 -4.60 -2.28
C VAL A 100 14.08 -4.73 -0.75
N VAL A 101 14.60 -5.85 -0.23
CA VAL A 101 14.77 -6.05 1.21
C VAL A 101 15.71 -4.97 1.80
N VAL A 102 16.85 -4.72 1.13
CA VAL A 102 17.76 -3.64 1.55
C VAL A 102 17.03 -2.31 1.58
N GLY A 103 16.26 -2.00 0.54
CA GLY A 103 15.44 -0.77 0.49
C GLY A 103 14.44 -0.68 1.65
N VAL A 104 13.76 -1.79 1.95
CA VAL A 104 12.81 -1.85 3.09
C VAL A 104 13.52 -1.56 4.40
N LEU A 105 14.67 -2.17 4.64
CA LEU A 105 15.44 -1.95 5.87
C LEU A 105 15.86 -0.49 5.99
N VAL A 106 16.37 0.10 4.90
CA VAL A 106 16.73 1.53 4.84
C VAL A 106 15.50 2.39 5.11
N GLY A 107 14.38 2.14 4.43
CA GLY A 107 13.13 2.87 4.63
C GLY A 107 12.59 2.76 6.05
N SER A 108 12.69 1.57 6.65
CA SER A 108 12.29 1.34 8.04
C SER A 108 13.16 2.16 9.02
N VAL A 109 14.48 2.14 8.82
CA VAL A 109 15.39 2.93 9.66
C VAL A 109 15.09 4.43 9.48
N LEU A 110 14.97 4.90 8.23
CA LEU A 110 14.67 6.31 7.94
C LEU A 110 13.35 6.76 8.55
N SER A 111 12.34 5.90 8.57
CA SER A 111 11.02 6.26 9.14
C SER A 111 11.09 6.66 10.61
N GLY A 112 12.08 6.18 11.35
CA GLY A 112 12.28 6.55 12.74
C GLY A 112 12.85 7.96 12.93
N PHE A 113 13.42 8.55 11.88
CA PHE A 113 14.00 9.90 11.92
C PHE A 113 13.15 10.94 11.19
N LEU A 114 12.18 10.51 10.40
CA LEU A 114 11.34 11.41 9.60
C LEU A 114 10.09 11.81 10.40
N SER A 115 9.69 13.08 10.25
CA SER A 115 8.43 13.54 10.85
C SER A 115 7.21 13.01 10.09
N GLY A 116 6.05 12.97 10.74
CA GLY A 116 4.78 12.59 10.10
C GLY A 116 4.47 13.44 8.87
N GLN A 117 4.83 14.72 8.91
CA GLN A 117 4.64 15.64 7.78
C GLN A 117 5.47 15.21 6.56
N VAL A 118 6.72 14.80 6.78
CA VAL A 118 7.59 14.31 5.69
C VAL A 118 7.03 13.01 5.11
N LEU A 119 6.59 12.07 5.95
CA LEU A 119 5.95 10.83 5.47
C LEU A 119 4.70 11.14 4.64
N THR A 120 3.87 12.10 5.09
CA THR A 120 2.68 12.54 4.35
C THR A 120 3.06 13.13 3.00
N ALA A 121 4.09 13.98 2.96
CA ALA A 121 4.59 14.58 1.72
C ALA A 121 5.11 13.51 0.75
N VAL A 122 5.90 12.54 1.25
CA VAL A 122 6.41 11.41 0.44
C VAL A 122 5.22 10.64 -0.15
N PHE A 123 4.22 10.32 0.69
CA PHE A 123 3.02 9.62 0.23
C PHE A 123 2.30 10.41 -0.88
N ALA A 124 2.03 11.69 -0.64
CA ALA A 124 1.27 12.55 -1.56
C ALA A 124 2.00 12.69 -2.92
N VAL A 125 3.30 13.01 -2.89
CA VAL A 125 4.11 13.19 -4.10
C VAL A 125 4.16 11.89 -4.92
N MET A 126 4.45 10.77 -4.26
CA MET A 126 4.59 9.49 -4.96
C MET A 126 3.25 8.98 -5.48
N ALA A 127 2.16 9.15 -4.71
CA ALA A 127 0.81 8.79 -5.16
C ALA A 127 0.43 9.61 -6.40
N LEU A 128 0.75 10.90 -6.41
CA LEU A 128 0.52 11.78 -7.56
C LEU A 128 1.33 11.32 -8.78
N LEU A 129 2.62 11.01 -8.60
CA LEU A 129 3.49 10.54 -9.69
C LEU A 129 2.96 9.22 -10.28
N VAL A 130 2.52 8.28 -9.44
CA VAL A 130 1.92 7.01 -9.89
C VAL A 130 0.63 7.30 -10.67
N ALA A 131 -0.23 8.18 -10.14
CA ALA A 131 -1.50 8.55 -10.80
C ALA A 131 -1.24 9.18 -12.18
N ILE A 132 -0.32 10.13 -12.27
CA ILE A 132 0.08 10.79 -13.52
C ILE A 132 0.62 9.74 -14.51
N ASN A 133 1.54 8.90 -14.06
CA ASN A 133 2.13 7.85 -14.91
C ASN A 133 1.03 6.93 -15.47
N MET A 134 0.06 6.54 -14.63
CA MET A 134 -1.01 5.64 -15.07
C MET A 134 -2.03 6.33 -15.98
N ALA A 135 -2.31 7.62 -15.76
CA ALA A 135 -3.26 8.39 -16.58
C ALA A 135 -2.71 8.70 -17.96
N PHE A 136 -1.43 9.08 -18.03
CA PHE A 136 -0.83 9.63 -19.26
C PHE A 136 0.08 8.64 -19.99
N LYS A 137 0.22 7.42 -19.49
CA LYS A 137 1.07 6.42 -20.15
C LYS A 137 0.53 6.12 -21.56
N ARG A 138 1.32 6.47 -22.55
CA ARG A 138 1.02 6.17 -23.96
C ARG A 138 1.35 4.71 -24.24
N ASP A 139 0.50 4.07 -25.03
CA ASP A 139 0.76 2.72 -25.50
C ASP A 139 2.05 2.75 -26.35
N GLY A 140 2.99 1.85 -26.00
CA GLY A 140 4.30 1.79 -26.65
C GLY A 140 5.43 2.51 -25.92
N PHE A 141 5.14 3.34 -24.92
CA PHE A 141 6.21 3.97 -24.13
C PHE A 141 6.95 2.94 -23.29
N SER A 142 8.25 2.84 -23.48
CA SER A 142 9.12 1.98 -22.66
C SER A 142 10.43 2.69 -22.35
N LEU A 143 10.99 2.40 -21.19
CA LEU A 143 12.32 2.88 -20.77
C LEU A 143 13.43 1.92 -21.26
N GLY A 144 13.05 0.73 -21.74
CA GLY A 144 13.99 -0.26 -22.25
C GLY A 144 13.31 -1.62 -22.48
N ASP A 145 14.00 -2.49 -23.20
CA ASP A 145 13.52 -3.84 -23.53
C ASP A 145 13.91 -4.85 -22.43
N GLY A 146 13.61 -4.52 -21.19
CA GLY A 146 13.93 -5.31 -20.01
C GLY A 146 14.61 -4.46 -18.95
N LEU A 147 14.72 -4.98 -17.75
CA LEU A 147 15.37 -4.28 -16.65
C LEU A 147 16.82 -3.95 -17.00
N PRO A 148 17.32 -2.78 -16.58
CA PRO A 148 18.72 -2.42 -16.82
C PRO A 148 19.66 -3.41 -16.10
N GLY A 149 20.92 -3.33 -16.39
CA GLY A 149 21.96 -4.22 -15.82
C GLY A 149 21.88 -4.35 -14.29
N PRO A 150 22.69 -5.19 -13.66
CA PRO A 150 22.56 -5.53 -12.24
C PRO A 150 22.46 -4.31 -11.30
N VAL A 151 23.29 -3.28 -11.54
CA VAL A 151 23.28 -2.05 -10.73
C VAL A 151 21.93 -1.32 -10.85
N GLY A 152 21.46 -1.11 -12.09
CA GLY A 152 20.18 -0.43 -12.33
C GLY A 152 19.01 -1.19 -11.72
N THR A 153 19.01 -2.51 -11.87
CA THR A 153 17.98 -3.37 -11.25
C THR A 153 18.01 -3.26 -9.72
N SER A 154 19.20 -3.21 -9.12
CA SER A 154 19.35 -3.06 -7.67
C SER A 154 18.87 -1.69 -7.19
N LEU A 155 19.16 -0.63 -7.93
CA LEU A 155 18.65 0.71 -7.59
C LEU A 155 17.13 0.77 -7.67
N ILE A 156 16.55 0.18 -8.72
CA ILE A 156 15.09 0.09 -8.89
C ILE A 156 14.47 -0.68 -7.72
N GLY A 157 15.02 -1.87 -7.39
CA GLY A 157 14.52 -2.68 -6.29
C GLY A 157 14.62 -1.96 -4.94
N GLY A 158 15.76 -1.34 -4.67
CA GLY A 158 15.98 -0.54 -3.46
C GLY A 158 14.98 0.61 -3.34
N ALA A 159 14.77 1.34 -4.43
CA ALA A 159 13.79 2.44 -4.48
C ALA A 159 12.37 1.92 -4.25
N ILE A 160 11.99 0.81 -4.90
CA ILE A 160 10.67 0.17 -4.69
C ILE A 160 10.51 -0.17 -3.20
N GLY A 161 11.48 -0.85 -2.60
CA GLY A 161 11.41 -1.27 -1.20
C GLY A 161 11.33 -0.10 -0.23
N GLY A 162 12.26 0.84 -0.36
CA GLY A 162 12.37 2.00 0.55
C GLY A 162 11.15 2.92 0.49
N ILE A 163 10.79 3.34 -0.72
CA ILE A 163 9.65 4.26 -0.93
C ILE A 163 8.33 3.58 -0.51
N SER A 164 8.13 2.31 -0.91
CA SER A 164 6.91 1.57 -0.52
C SER A 164 6.77 1.48 1.01
N THR A 165 7.88 1.26 1.71
CA THR A 165 7.89 1.19 3.18
C THR A 165 7.52 2.53 3.80
N LEU A 166 8.11 3.64 3.33
CA LEU A 166 7.82 4.99 3.84
C LEU A 166 6.36 5.41 3.56
N MET A 167 5.80 4.94 2.46
CA MET A 167 4.41 5.23 2.08
C MET A 167 3.38 4.33 2.76
N GLY A 168 3.79 3.20 3.33
CA GLY A 168 2.84 2.22 3.88
C GLY A 168 2.09 1.44 2.79
N ILE A 169 2.70 1.28 1.62
CA ILE A 169 2.05 0.61 0.49
C ILE A 169 2.75 -0.72 0.18
N GLY A 170 1.99 -1.62 -0.40
CA GLY A 170 2.53 -2.90 -0.85
C GLY A 170 3.37 -2.76 -2.12
N GLY A 171 4.02 -3.85 -2.47
CA GLY A 171 4.92 -3.90 -3.63
C GLY A 171 4.29 -3.55 -4.97
N GLY A 172 3.00 -3.82 -5.14
CA GLY A 172 2.33 -3.65 -6.43
C GLY A 172 2.24 -2.21 -6.92
N THR A 173 2.02 -1.26 -6.01
CA THR A 173 1.77 0.15 -6.39
C THR A 173 2.92 0.76 -7.19
N LEU A 174 4.15 0.54 -6.74
CA LEU A 174 5.34 1.08 -7.43
C LEU A 174 5.92 0.09 -8.42
N SER A 175 5.99 -1.20 -8.08
CA SER A 175 6.64 -2.18 -8.97
C SER A 175 5.87 -2.38 -10.28
N VAL A 176 4.54 -2.36 -10.26
CA VAL A 176 3.74 -2.61 -11.48
C VAL A 176 4.02 -1.54 -12.55
N PRO A 177 3.85 -0.23 -12.29
CA PRO A 177 4.19 0.77 -13.31
C PRO A 177 5.66 0.75 -13.72
N ILE A 178 6.58 0.53 -12.78
CA ILE A 178 8.02 0.47 -13.08
C ILE A 178 8.32 -0.74 -13.99
N LEU A 179 7.91 -1.94 -13.60
CA LEU A 179 8.16 -3.16 -14.39
C LEU A 179 7.52 -3.07 -15.77
N ASN A 180 6.31 -2.52 -15.84
CA ASN A 180 5.61 -2.32 -17.13
C ASN A 180 6.33 -1.30 -18.02
N ALA A 181 7.03 -0.30 -17.45
CA ALA A 181 7.85 0.63 -18.21
C ALA A 181 9.09 -0.04 -18.83
N PHE A 182 9.50 -1.20 -18.28
CA PHE A 182 10.57 -2.05 -18.84
C PHE A 182 10.00 -3.25 -19.62
N ARG A 183 8.80 -3.09 -20.21
CA ARG A 183 8.13 -4.07 -21.06
C ARG A 183 7.80 -5.42 -20.39
N THR A 184 7.80 -5.48 -19.04
CA THR A 184 7.27 -6.67 -18.35
C THR A 184 5.76 -6.75 -18.62
N PRO A 185 5.22 -7.87 -19.10
CA PRO A 185 3.77 -8.01 -19.32
C PRO A 185 2.98 -7.66 -18.06
N MET A 186 1.83 -6.98 -18.24
CA MET A 186 1.03 -6.44 -17.13
C MET A 186 0.67 -7.51 -16.09
N HIS A 187 0.25 -8.70 -16.55
CA HIS A 187 -0.12 -9.80 -15.65
C HIS A 187 1.09 -10.29 -14.81
N THR A 188 2.27 -10.34 -15.43
CA THR A 188 3.53 -10.72 -14.76
C THR A 188 3.96 -9.65 -13.76
N ALA A 189 3.85 -8.37 -14.14
CA ALA A 189 4.18 -7.25 -13.26
C ALA A 189 3.27 -7.25 -12.02
N VAL A 190 1.97 -7.50 -12.20
CA VAL A 190 0.98 -7.55 -11.10
C VAL A 190 1.27 -8.77 -10.19
N GLY A 191 1.48 -9.95 -10.76
CA GLY A 191 1.76 -11.18 -9.98
C GLY A 191 3.05 -11.08 -9.17
N THR A 192 4.11 -10.54 -9.79
CA THR A 192 5.41 -10.32 -9.12
C THR A 192 5.27 -9.22 -8.05
N GLY A 193 4.58 -8.12 -8.38
CA GLY A 193 4.32 -7.02 -7.45
C GLY A 193 3.52 -7.44 -6.22
N ALA A 194 2.54 -8.32 -6.40
CA ALA A 194 1.76 -8.87 -5.28
C ALA A 194 2.65 -9.66 -4.30
N THR A 195 3.63 -10.40 -4.84
CA THR A 195 4.58 -11.16 -4.01
C THR A 195 5.60 -10.24 -3.36
N LEU A 196 6.08 -9.21 -4.08
CA LEU A 196 6.92 -8.16 -3.49
C LEU A 196 6.20 -7.46 -2.34
N GLY A 197 4.86 -7.39 -2.39
CA GLY A 197 4.06 -6.86 -1.29
C GLY A 197 4.32 -7.56 0.04
N MET A 198 4.45 -8.89 0.03
CA MET A 198 4.79 -9.67 1.23
C MET A 198 6.23 -9.39 1.68
N VAL A 199 7.16 -9.33 0.71
CA VAL A 199 8.59 -9.06 0.96
C VAL A 199 8.79 -7.67 1.61
N ILE A 200 7.94 -6.69 1.24
CA ILE A 200 8.00 -5.32 1.76
C ILE A 200 7.26 -5.21 3.09
N SER A 201 6.03 -5.72 3.14
CA SER A 201 5.14 -5.46 4.28
C SER A 201 5.62 -6.11 5.58
N LEU A 202 6.19 -7.32 5.52
CA LEU A 202 6.61 -8.03 6.72
C LEU A 202 7.77 -7.31 7.43
N PRO A 203 8.93 -7.09 6.81
CA PRO A 203 10.00 -6.35 7.49
C PRO A 203 9.65 -4.87 7.68
N GLY A 204 8.88 -4.25 6.80
CA GLY A 204 8.41 -2.88 6.96
C GLY A 204 7.54 -2.69 8.19
N ALA A 205 6.54 -3.58 8.39
CA ALA A 205 5.67 -3.54 9.57
C ALA A 205 6.49 -3.75 10.86
N LEU A 206 7.45 -4.68 10.82
CA LEU A 206 8.35 -4.91 11.96
C LEU A 206 9.18 -3.66 12.26
N GLY A 207 9.70 -2.98 11.25
CA GLY A 207 10.45 -1.73 11.41
C GLY A 207 9.62 -0.64 12.08
N PHE A 208 8.39 -0.41 11.60
CA PHE A 208 7.48 0.57 12.21
C PHE A 208 7.05 0.16 13.62
N LEU A 209 6.85 -1.14 13.87
CA LEU A 209 6.54 -1.65 15.20
C LEU A 209 7.69 -1.31 16.15
N ILE A 210 8.94 -1.61 15.78
CA ILE A 210 10.13 -1.38 16.61
C ILE A 210 10.34 0.14 16.85
N ASN A 211 10.26 0.94 15.80
CA ASN A 211 10.45 2.41 15.88
C ASN A 211 9.41 3.09 16.77
N GLY A 212 8.23 2.50 16.90
CA GLY A 212 7.15 3.04 17.73
C GLY A 212 7.16 2.56 19.18
N LEU A 213 8.05 1.64 19.56
CA LEU A 213 8.09 1.15 20.95
C LEU A 213 8.50 2.27 21.89
N GLY A 214 7.68 2.52 22.92
CA GLY A 214 7.94 3.55 23.92
C GLY A 214 7.63 4.98 23.47
N VAL A 215 7.13 5.17 22.25
CA VAL A 215 6.72 6.50 21.78
C VAL A 215 5.44 6.93 22.53
N PRO A 216 5.38 8.15 23.08
CA PRO A 216 4.17 8.64 23.76
C PRO A 216 3.04 8.94 22.79
N ASN A 217 1.84 9.12 23.33
CA ASN A 217 0.64 9.56 22.60
C ASN A 217 0.15 8.60 21.51
N LEU A 218 0.56 7.32 21.58
CA LEU A 218 0.03 6.32 20.66
C LEU A 218 -1.45 6.04 20.96
N PRO A 219 -2.28 5.81 19.91
CA PRO A 219 -3.68 5.49 20.15
C PRO A 219 -3.85 4.14 20.87
N PRO A 220 -4.97 3.96 21.60
CA PRO A 220 -5.22 2.70 22.31
C PRO A 220 -5.11 1.48 21.38
N ALA A 221 -4.65 0.35 21.94
CA ALA A 221 -4.44 -0.92 21.25
C ALA A 221 -3.36 -0.84 20.16
N SER A 222 -2.37 0.04 20.33
CA SER A 222 -1.18 0.08 19.46
C SER A 222 -0.02 -0.69 20.09
N VAL A 223 0.73 -1.40 19.26
CA VAL A 223 2.04 -1.99 19.60
C VAL A 223 3.06 -1.30 18.67
N GLY A 224 3.82 -0.38 19.24
CA GLY A 224 4.61 0.55 18.44
C GLY A 224 3.69 1.31 17.49
N TYR A 225 4.14 1.51 16.26
CA TYR A 225 3.35 2.21 15.26
C TYR A 225 2.34 1.28 14.53
N VAL A 226 1.99 0.12 15.10
CA VAL A 226 0.97 -0.77 14.52
C VAL A 226 -0.26 -0.79 15.44
N ASN A 227 -1.39 -0.30 14.92
CA ASN A 227 -2.65 -0.26 15.66
C ASN A 227 -3.47 -1.52 15.38
N LEU A 228 -3.68 -2.34 16.42
CA LEU A 228 -4.35 -3.63 16.31
C LEU A 228 -5.84 -3.48 15.98
N LEU A 229 -6.51 -2.42 16.47
CA LEU A 229 -7.92 -2.16 16.16
C LEU A 229 -8.09 -1.80 14.69
N GLY A 230 -7.25 -0.90 14.17
CA GLY A 230 -7.25 -0.55 12.74
C GLY A 230 -6.99 -1.78 11.87
N MET A 231 -6.04 -2.61 12.29
CA MET A 231 -5.73 -3.88 11.61
C MET A 231 -6.93 -4.83 11.63
N ALA A 232 -7.58 -5.01 12.79
CA ALA A 232 -8.72 -5.91 12.96
C ALA A 232 -9.93 -5.49 12.11
N LEU A 233 -10.11 -4.18 11.90
CA LEU A 233 -11.19 -3.66 11.04
C LEU A 233 -10.88 -3.84 9.56
N ILE A 234 -9.64 -3.59 9.15
CA ILE A 234 -9.27 -3.54 7.72
C ILE A 234 -8.96 -4.93 7.15
N VAL A 235 -8.30 -5.82 7.92
CA VAL A 235 -7.87 -7.12 7.39
C VAL A 235 -9.06 -7.96 6.86
N PRO A 236 -10.16 -8.16 7.61
CA PRO A 236 -11.29 -8.92 7.06
C PRO A 236 -11.86 -8.31 5.79
N ALA A 237 -12.04 -6.98 5.76
CA ALA A 237 -12.57 -6.26 4.61
C ALA A 237 -11.66 -6.44 3.39
N THR A 238 -10.34 -6.29 3.57
CA THR A 238 -9.37 -6.43 2.48
C THR A 238 -9.21 -7.88 2.00
N MET A 239 -9.33 -8.85 2.89
CA MET A 239 -9.27 -10.28 2.51
C MET A 239 -10.44 -10.65 1.59
N VAL A 240 -11.65 -10.22 1.93
CA VAL A 240 -12.84 -10.45 1.11
C VAL A 240 -12.70 -9.74 -0.24
N THR A 241 -12.36 -8.45 -0.21
CA THR A 241 -12.25 -7.64 -1.43
C THR A 241 -11.08 -8.08 -2.33
N THR A 242 -9.98 -8.60 -1.75
CA THR A 242 -8.83 -9.11 -2.52
C THR A 242 -9.24 -10.31 -3.40
N ALA A 243 -10.03 -11.23 -2.83
CA ALA A 243 -10.51 -12.41 -3.57
C ALA A 243 -11.39 -12.00 -4.76
N TRP A 244 -12.28 -11.02 -4.55
CA TRP A 244 -13.17 -10.49 -5.59
C TRP A 244 -12.41 -9.63 -6.59
N GLY A 245 -11.52 -8.75 -6.11
CA GLY A 245 -10.70 -7.87 -6.93
C GLY A 245 -9.81 -8.65 -7.91
N ALA A 246 -9.21 -9.75 -7.45
CA ALA A 246 -8.37 -10.62 -8.30
C ALA A 246 -9.20 -11.26 -9.42
N ARG A 247 -10.46 -11.65 -9.16
CA ARG A 247 -11.37 -12.19 -10.19
C ARG A 247 -11.73 -11.10 -11.21
N LEU A 248 -12.07 -9.91 -10.72
CA LEU A 248 -12.49 -8.78 -11.54
C LEU A 248 -11.33 -8.26 -12.41
N ALA A 249 -10.12 -8.21 -11.88
CA ALA A 249 -8.91 -7.78 -12.60
C ALA A 249 -8.62 -8.65 -13.82
N HIS A 250 -8.94 -9.94 -13.75
CA HIS A 250 -8.79 -10.86 -14.88
C HIS A 250 -9.96 -10.79 -15.88
N ALA A 251 -11.09 -10.21 -15.46
CA ALA A 251 -12.29 -10.06 -16.32
C ALA A 251 -12.32 -8.72 -17.08
N ILE A 252 -11.53 -7.74 -16.66
CA ILE A 252 -11.52 -6.39 -17.21
C ILE A 252 -10.28 -6.18 -18.08
N ASP A 253 -10.45 -5.50 -19.20
CA ASP A 253 -9.37 -5.10 -20.09
C ASP A 253 -8.35 -4.18 -19.34
N ALA A 254 -7.07 -4.39 -19.61
CA ALA A 254 -5.96 -3.66 -18.99
C ALA A 254 -6.09 -2.13 -19.12
N ARG A 255 -6.66 -1.65 -20.23
CA ARG A 255 -6.89 -0.22 -20.47
C ARG A 255 -7.94 0.35 -19.50
N ARG A 256 -9.07 -0.34 -19.33
CA ARG A 256 -10.12 0.06 -18.38
C ARG A 256 -9.65 -0.02 -16.92
N LEU A 257 -8.90 -1.07 -16.61
CA LEU A 257 -8.31 -1.24 -15.25
C LEU A 257 -7.40 -0.06 -14.90
N ARG A 258 -6.59 0.37 -15.88
CA ARG A 258 -5.67 1.53 -15.74
C ARG A 258 -6.45 2.83 -15.51
N GLN A 259 -7.54 3.04 -16.27
CA GLN A 259 -8.40 4.24 -16.16
C GLN A 259 -9.06 4.32 -14.77
N VAL A 260 -9.63 3.21 -14.30
CA VAL A 260 -10.26 3.14 -12.96
C VAL A 260 -9.24 3.48 -11.88
N PHE A 261 -8.03 2.95 -12.00
CA PHE A 261 -6.96 3.21 -11.03
C PHE A 261 -6.52 4.68 -11.06
N ALA A 262 -6.36 5.26 -12.23
CA ALA A 262 -6.00 6.68 -12.39
C ALA A 262 -7.06 7.60 -11.80
N LEU A 263 -8.32 7.31 -12.02
CA LEU A 263 -9.45 8.04 -11.45
C LEU A 263 -9.43 7.96 -9.92
N PHE A 264 -9.16 6.82 -9.41
CA PHE A 264 -9.08 6.59 -7.97
C PHE A 264 -7.94 7.38 -7.34
N UNK A 265 -7.01 7.33 -7.91
CA UNK A 265 -5.89 8.03 -7.44
C UNK A 265 -6.11 9.52 -7.47
N UNK A 266 -6.76 9.97 -8.28
CA UNK A 266 -7.17 11.27 -8.34
C UNK A 266 -8.19 11.61 -7.33
N UNK A 267 -8.91 10.83 -7.13
CA UNK A 267 -9.87 11.00 -6.17
C UNK A 267 -9.35 10.91 -4.78
N UNK A 268 -8.43 10.27 -4.65
CA UNK A 268 -7.73 10.18 -3.43
C UNK A 268 -6.93 11.38 -3.14
N HIS A 269 -6.33 12.01 -4.03
CA HIS A 269 -5.52 13.24 -3.87
C HIS A 269 -6.39 14.48 -3.57
N VAL A 270 -7.50 14.58 -4.23
CA VAL A 270 -8.46 15.68 -4.00
C VAL A 270 -9.04 15.61 -2.58
N ALA A 271 -9.41 14.43 -2.14
CA ALA A 271 -9.93 14.22 -0.78
C ALA A 271 -8.90 14.61 0.30
N ALA A 272 -7.62 14.35 0.04
CA ALA A 272 -6.53 14.72 0.96
C ALA A 272 -6.30 16.24 1.07
N ARG A 273 -6.82 17.03 0.13
CA ARG A 273 -6.68 18.51 0.14
C ARG A 273 -7.87 19.22 0.83
N VAL A 274 -8.98 18.50 1.03
CA VAL A 274 -10.23 19.10 1.55
C VAL A 274 -10.29 19.00 3.08
N VAL A 275 -9.33 18.34 3.70
CA VAL A 275 -9.20 18.17 5.15
C VAL A 275 -7.89 18.81 5.63
#